data_c30b77df8be5296c43fe3bcb5608e464
#
_entry.id   c30b77df8be5296c43fe3bcb5608e464
#
_cell.length_a   1.000
_cell.length_b   1.000
_cell.length_c   1.000
_cell.angle_alpha   90.00
_cell.angle_beta   90.00
_cell.angle_gamma   90.00
#
_symmetry.space_group_name_H-M   'P 1'
#
loop_
_entity.id
_entity.type
_entity.pdbx_description
1 polymer ?
#
loop_
_entity_poly.entity_id
_entity_poly.type
_entity_poly.pdbx_seq_one_letter_code
_entity_poly.pdbx_strand_id
1 'polypeptide(L)'
;MKDFFNKETLDNIKQFCTENKKYVGVAAILIGLILILIVVVAGGHNDRHSDTESGSQEEISVKDFEFEKDYTNDAKDDISTLLADYYKAYVGDDLDTLDKLATPMSDNEKSYIGVVSQYYESVNDITPYTKNGLKKGSYFVSVKNSIKFTGVDTQAPTLDFFYIETGKDGKLFINNVYSNFNRTYCENALDDDIMELISKYTASSEFAD
;
A
#
# COMPACT_ATOMS: atom_id res chain seq x y z
N MET A 1 24.64 -8.02 -40.54
CA MET A 1 23.62 -7.40 -39.64
C MET A 1 23.44 -5.91 -40.01
N LYS A 2 23.33 -5.55 -41.31
CA LYS A 2 23.30 -4.15 -41.77
C LYS A 2 22.06 -3.80 -42.62
N ASP A 3 21.11 -4.72 -42.83
CA ASP A 3 20.01 -4.48 -43.79
C ASP A 3 18.62 -4.52 -43.17
N PHE A 4 18.49 -4.37 -41.83
CA PHE A 4 17.18 -4.37 -41.16
C PHE A 4 16.46 -3.01 -41.26
N PHE A 5 17.10 -1.93 -41.66
CA PHE A 5 16.53 -0.59 -41.81
C PHE A 5 16.58 -0.10 -43.26
N ASN A 6 15.90 -0.81 -44.13
CA ASN A 6 15.62 -0.36 -45.47
C ASN A 6 14.52 0.72 -45.43
N LYS A 7 14.56 1.67 -46.39
CA LYS A 7 13.62 2.79 -46.50
C LYS A 7 12.16 2.31 -46.57
N GLU A 8 11.92 1.20 -47.24
CA GLU A 8 10.62 0.57 -47.36
C GLU A 8 10.07 0.05 -45.99
N THR A 9 10.94 -0.54 -45.17
CA THR A 9 10.63 -0.98 -43.82
C THR A 9 10.26 0.21 -42.91
N LEU A 10 10.99 1.32 -43.04
CA LEU A 10 10.70 2.55 -42.26
C LEU A 10 9.38 3.21 -42.69
N ASP A 11 9.05 3.20 -43.94
CA ASP A 11 7.81 3.78 -44.45
C ASP A 11 6.60 2.91 -44.05
N ASN A 12 6.75 1.59 -44.07
CA ASN A 12 5.73 0.66 -43.54
C ASN A 12 5.49 0.83 -42.04
N ILE A 13 6.55 1.02 -41.24
CA ILE A 13 6.43 1.28 -39.79
C ILE A 13 5.73 2.62 -39.54
N LYS A 14 6.05 3.67 -40.28
CA LYS A 14 5.39 4.97 -40.17
C LYS A 14 3.91 4.89 -40.52
N GLN A 15 3.53 4.16 -41.57
CA GLN A 15 2.16 3.95 -41.96
C GLN A 15 1.40 3.18 -40.87
N PHE A 16 1.97 2.08 -40.37
CA PHE A 16 1.41 1.29 -39.28
C PHE A 16 1.20 2.14 -38.01
N CYS A 17 2.18 2.95 -37.63
CA CYS A 17 2.06 3.85 -36.48
C CYS A 17 0.99 4.91 -36.68
N THR A 18 0.79 5.40 -37.87
CA THR A 18 -0.21 6.41 -38.20
C THR A 18 -1.63 5.85 -38.18
N GLU A 19 -1.81 4.63 -38.68
CA GLU A 19 -3.11 3.95 -38.73
C GLU A 19 -3.52 3.40 -37.35
N ASN A 20 -2.56 3.05 -36.51
CA ASN A 20 -2.78 2.37 -35.22
C ASN A 20 -2.34 3.21 -34.00
N LYS A 21 -2.57 4.53 -34.02
CA LYS A 21 -2.12 5.47 -32.95
C LYS A 21 -2.45 5.02 -31.53
N LYS A 22 -3.61 4.40 -31.31
CA LYS A 22 -4.04 3.92 -29.99
C LYS A 22 -3.14 2.78 -29.47
N TYR A 23 -2.77 1.85 -30.35
CA TYR A 23 -1.92 0.70 -29.98
C TYR A 23 -0.45 1.08 -29.89
N VAL A 24 0.00 2.06 -30.67
CA VAL A 24 1.37 2.59 -30.61
C VAL A 24 1.62 3.29 -29.26
N GLY A 25 0.63 4.03 -28.75
CA GLY A 25 0.72 4.63 -27.42
C GLY A 25 0.88 3.59 -26.31
N VAL A 26 0.08 2.54 -26.33
CA VAL A 26 0.17 1.44 -25.35
C VAL A 26 1.51 0.69 -25.47
N ALA A 27 1.97 0.40 -26.68
CA ALA A 27 3.25 -0.25 -26.90
C ALA A 27 4.44 0.60 -26.44
N ALA A 28 4.40 1.92 -26.64
CA ALA A 28 5.42 2.85 -26.15
C ALA A 28 5.49 2.89 -24.61
N ILE A 29 4.33 2.85 -23.93
CA ILE A 29 4.27 2.76 -22.46
C ILE A 29 4.88 1.44 -21.98
N LEU A 30 4.53 0.31 -22.60
CA LEU A 30 5.09 -1.00 -22.24
C LEU A 30 6.59 -1.08 -22.45
N ILE A 31 7.12 -0.54 -23.55
CA ILE A 31 8.55 -0.47 -23.81
C ILE A 31 9.25 0.44 -22.79
N GLY A 32 8.64 1.57 -22.44
CA GLY A 32 9.12 2.46 -21.39
C GLY A 32 9.24 1.76 -20.04
N LEU A 33 8.22 1.01 -19.64
CA LEU A 33 8.23 0.21 -18.42
C LEU A 33 9.30 -0.87 -18.41
N ILE A 34 9.52 -1.56 -19.54
CA ILE A 34 10.57 -2.58 -19.66
C ILE A 34 11.96 -1.92 -19.56
N LEU A 35 12.16 -0.75 -20.16
CA LEU A 35 13.43 -0.02 -20.06
C LEU A 35 13.73 0.46 -18.63
N ILE A 36 12.70 0.93 -17.91
CA ILE A 36 12.82 1.29 -16.49
C ILE A 36 13.21 0.06 -15.67
N LEU A 37 12.59 -1.08 -15.92
CA LEU A 37 12.88 -2.35 -15.24
C LEU A 37 14.33 -2.81 -15.51
N ILE A 38 14.83 -2.65 -16.74
CA ILE A 38 16.24 -2.96 -17.10
C ILE A 38 17.21 -2.02 -16.39
N VAL A 39 16.88 -0.73 -16.27
CA VAL A 39 17.73 0.25 -15.56
C VAL A 39 17.76 -0.05 -14.05
N VAL A 40 16.64 -0.42 -13.45
CA VAL A 40 16.57 -0.80 -12.03
C VAL A 40 17.34 -2.10 -11.75
N VAL A 41 17.26 -3.10 -12.65
CA VAL A 41 18.00 -4.37 -12.52
C VAL A 41 19.48 -4.23 -12.85
N ALA A 42 19.86 -3.36 -13.80
CA ALA A 42 21.25 -3.13 -14.20
C ALA A 42 21.98 -2.07 -13.36
N GLY A 43 21.23 -1.21 -12.63
CA GLY A 43 21.73 -0.13 -11.78
C GLY A 43 21.93 -0.54 -10.32
N GLY A 44 22.17 -1.82 -10.04
CA GLY A 44 22.44 -2.33 -8.72
C GLY A 44 23.57 -1.61 -8.01
N HIS A 45 23.33 -1.26 -6.75
CA HIS A 45 24.26 -0.73 -5.75
C HIS A 45 24.77 0.69 -5.97
N ASN A 46 24.12 1.61 -5.32
CA ASN A 46 24.78 2.79 -4.76
C ASN A 46 24.37 2.92 -3.29
N ASP A 47 25.25 2.41 -2.44
CA ASP A 47 25.30 2.72 -1.02
C ASP A 47 25.36 4.24 -0.86
N ARG A 48 24.34 4.83 -0.27
CA ARG A 48 24.44 6.13 0.37
C ARG A 48 24.19 5.95 1.86
N HIS A 49 25.30 5.69 2.53
CA HIS A 49 25.41 5.98 3.96
C HIS A 49 25.03 7.46 4.18
N SER A 50 24.01 7.69 4.93
CA SER A 50 23.78 8.94 5.64
C SER A 50 23.95 8.64 7.11
N ASP A 51 25.16 8.93 7.62
CA ASP A 51 25.45 8.93 9.03
C ASP A 51 24.56 9.95 9.73
N THR A 52 23.72 9.50 10.62
CA THR A 52 23.21 10.31 11.72
C THR A 52 23.19 9.43 12.97
N GLU A 53 24.16 9.69 13.83
CA GLU A 53 24.26 9.11 15.17
C GLU A 53 22.97 9.34 15.96
N SER A 54 22.40 8.30 16.52
CA SER A 54 21.85 8.29 17.88
C SER A 54 21.42 6.88 18.31
N GLY A 55 22.06 6.37 19.35
CA GLY A 55 21.51 5.34 20.25
C GLY A 55 21.57 3.91 19.72
N SER A 56 22.50 3.13 20.23
CA SER A 56 22.61 1.69 20.03
C SER A 56 21.34 0.95 20.44
N GLN A 57 20.45 0.71 19.49
CA GLN A 57 19.54 -0.42 19.48
C GLN A 57 20.10 -1.38 18.42
N GLU A 58 20.25 -2.65 18.75
CA GLU A 58 20.55 -3.68 17.75
C GLU A 58 19.46 -3.61 16.69
N GLU A 59 19.82 -3.10 15.50
CA GLU A 59 18.93 -3.12 14.34
C GLU A 59 18.78 -4.58 13.92
N ILE A 60 17.66 -5.19 14.29
CA ILE A 60 17.29 -6.51 13.77
C ILE A 60 17.09 -6.36 12.27
N SER A 61 17.85 -7.15 11.49
CA SER A 61 17.68 -7.19 10.03
C SER A 61 16.28 -7.69 9.69
N VAL A 62 15.64 -7.13 8.65
CA VAL A 62 14.35 -7.61 8.13
C VAL A 62 14.36 -9.11 7.84
N LYS A 63 15.51 -9.64 7.39
CA LYS A 63 15.66 -11.08 7.09
C LYS A 63 15.60 -11.94 8.33
N ASP A 64 16.06 -11.43 9.48
CA ASP A 64 16.12 -12.13 10.76
C ASP A 64 14.89 -11.83 11.63
N PHE A 65 14.01 -10.94 11.17
CA PHE A 65 12.80 -10.59 11.91
C PHE A 65 11.74 -11.68 11.73
N GLU A 66 11.27 -12.20 12.85
CA GLU A 66 10.15 -13.14 12.92
C GLU A 66 9.03 -12.51 13.75
N PHE A 67 7.81 -12.65 13.24
CA PHE A 67 6.63 -12.23 13.99
C PHE A 67 6.43 -13.15 15.20
N GLU A 68 6.06 -12.56 16.32
CA GLU A 68 5.61 -13.31 17.49
C GLU A 68 4.46 -14.25 17.10
N LYS A 69 4.42 -15.43 17.73
CA LYS A 69 3.38 -16.43 17.44
C LYS A 69 1.99 -15.90 17.82
N ASP A 70 1.89 -15.25 18.97
CA ASP A 70 0.64 -14.74 19.49
C ASP A 70 0.40 -13.29 19.05
N TYR A 71 -0.85 -12.86 19.02
CA TYR A 71 -1.20 -11.46 18.82
C TYR A 71 -0.85 -10.64 20.07
N THR A 72 -0.32 -9.44 19.87
CA THR A 72 0.00 -8.53 20.97
C THR A 72 -1.26 -7.78 21.42
N ASN A 73 -1.29 -7.43 22.71
CA ASN A 73 -2.25 -6.48 23.26
C ASN A 73 -1.65 -5.08 23.41
N ASP A 74 -0.41 -4.88 22.96
CA ASP A 74 0.22 -3.58 23.00
C ASP A 74 -0.59 -2.56 22.20
N ALA A 75 -0.82 -1.38 22.76
CA ALA A 75 -1.62 -0.31 22.18
C ALA A 75 -3.03 -0.73 21.70
N LYS A 76 -3.61 -1.83 22.22
CA LYS A 76 -4.89 -2.40 21.75
C LYS A 76 -6.02 -1.37 21.75
N ASP A 77 -6.18 -0.63 22.83
CA ASP A 77 -7.28 0.33 22.97
C ASP A 77 -7.08 1.53 22.02
N ASP A 78 -5.85 1.99 21.86
CA ASP A 78 -5.51 3.09 20.93
C ASP A 78 -5.69 2.67 19.47
N ILE A 79 -5.28 1.44 19.10
CA ILE A 79 -5.49 0.86 17.77
C ILE A 79 -6.99 0.70 17.50
N SER A 80 -7.76 0.19 18.46
CA SER A 80 -9.20 0.02 18.31
C SER A 80 -9.91 1.36 18.13
N THR A 81 -9.48 2.39 18.84
CA THR A 81 -10.02 3.76 18.71
C THR A 81 -9.67 4.35 17.35
N LEU A 82 -8.40 4.26 16.94
CA LEU A 82 -7.95 4.74 15.63
C LEU A 82 -8.76 4.11 14.48
N LEU A 83 -8.97 2.80 14.53
CA LEU A 83 -9.70 2.08 13.49
C LEU A 83 -11.19 2.42 13.49
N ALA A 84 -11.80 2.57 14.66
CA ALA A 84 -13.21 2.99 14.77
C ALA A 84 -13.42 4.40 14.17
N ASP A 85 -12.52 5.33 14.49
CA ASP A 85 -12.55 6.69 13.93
C ASP A 85 -12.29 6.68 12.42
N TYR A 86 -11.33 5.86 11.95
CA TYR A 86 -11.04 5.70 10.53
C TYR A 86 -12.26 5.19 9.74
N TYR A 87 -12.88 4.10 10.15
CA TYR A 87 -14.05 3.57 9.43
C TYR A 87 -15.26 4.50 9.51
N LYS A 88 -15.45 5.18 10.63
CA LYS A 88 -16.50 6.18 10.76
C LYS A 88 -16.28 7.34 9.79
N ALA A 89 -15.06 7.85 9.68
CA ALA A 89 -14.70 8.92 8.75
C ALA A 89 -14.81 8.43 7.29
N TYR A 90 -14.41 7.19 7.00
CA TYR A 90 -14.48 6.59 5.67
C TYR A 90 -15.95 6.49 5.17
N VAL A 91 -16.84 5.96 6.00
CA VAL A 91 -18.28 5.87 5.67
C VAL A 91 -18.92 7.25 5.56
N GLY A 92 -18.48 8.19 6.41
CA GLY A 92 -19.00 9.55 6.46
C GLY A 92 -18.44 10.49 5.40
N ASP A 93 -17.53 10.03 4.53
CA ASP A 93 -16.81 10.87 3.53
C ASP A 93 -16.10 12.08 4.19
N ASP A 94 -15.63 11.89 5.45
CA ASP A 94 -14.89 12.92 6.19
C ASP A 94 -13.40 12.83 5.83
N LEU A 95 -13.06 13.37 4.65
CA LEU A 95 -11.71 13.32 4.09
C LEU A 95 -10.68 14.07 4.96
N ASP A 96 -11.10 15.12 5.65
CA ASP A 96 -10.21 15.91 6.54
C ASP A 96 -9.80 15.10 7.77
N THR A 97 -10.70 14.31 8.31
CA THR A 97 -10.41 13.38 9.41
C THR A 97 -9.58 12.20 8.92
N LEU A 98 -9.92 11.61 7.77
CA LEU A 98 -9.15 10.51 7.18
C LEU A 98 -7.69 10.89 6.93
N ASP A 99 -7.41 12.07 6.38
CA ASP A 99 -6.06 12.55 6.09
C ASP A 99 -5.19 12.70 7.35
N LYS A 100 -5.82 12.92 8.51
CA LYS A 100 -5.14 12.97 9.82
C LYS A 100 -4.88 11.60 10.42
N LEU A 101 -5.80 10.64 10.16
CA LEU A 101 -5.73 9.29 10.72
C LEU A 101 -4.89 8.35 9.84
N ALA A 102 -4.89 8.58 8.51
CA ALA A 102 -4.19 7.76 7.51
C ALA A 102 -3.40 8.68 6.58
N THR A 103 -2.10 8.73 6.76
CA THR A 103 -1.23 9.67 6.05
C THR A 103 -0.01 8.97 5.42
N PRO A 104 0.46 9.42 4.24
CA PRO A 104 -0.10 10.45 3.37
C PRO A 104 -1.34 9.94 2.60
N MET A 105 -2.28 10.83 2.29
CA MET A 105 -3.43 10.53 1.45
C MET A 105 -3.44 11.43 0.22
N SER A 106 -3.43 10.83 -0.96
CA SER A 106 -3.39 11.58 -2.21
C SER A 106 -4.76 12.14 -2.61
N ASP A 107 -4.76 13.12 -3.51
CA ASP A 107 -6.02 13.66 -4.06
C ASP A 107 -6.80 12.61 -4.86
N ASN A 108 -6.11 11.67 -5.52
CA ASN A 108 -6.76 10.58 -6.24
C ASN A 108 -7.41 9.60 -5.26
N GLU A 109 -6.75 9.27 -4.16
CA GLU A 109 -7.31 8.42 -3.10
C GLU A 109 -8.52 9.07 -2.44
N LYS A 110 -8.45 10.37 -2.13
CA LYS A 110 -9.59 11.15 -1.63
C LYS A 110 -10.76 11.11 -2.59
N SER A 111 -10.50 11.29 -3.89
CA SER A 111 -11.53 11.19 -4.93
C SER A 111 -12.14 9.80 -5.02
N TYR A 112 -11.31 8.75 -4.90
CA TYR A 112 -11.77 7.36 -4.88
C TYR A 112 -12.68 7.09 -3.66
N ILE A 113 -12.26 7.53 -2.47
CA ILE A 113 -13.04 7.38 -1.24
C ILE A 113 -14.39 8.10 -1.37
N GLY A 114 -14.41 9.33 -1.89
CA GLY A 114 -15.65 10.10 -2.08
C GLY A 114 -16.66 9.44 -3.02
N VAL A 115 -16.20 8.56 -3.92
CA VAL A 115 -17.09 7.75 -4.76
C VAL A 115 -17.55 6.49 -4.03
N VAL A 116 -16.63 5.78 -3.38
CA VAL A 116 -16.91 4.45 -2.78
C VAL A 116 -17.73 4.55 -1.50
N SER A 117 -17.48 5.58 -0.69
CA SER A 117 -18.19 5.83 0.57
C SER A 117 -19.71 5.95 0.39
N GLN A 118 -20.16 6.45 -0.76
CA GLN A 118 -21.60 6.57 -1.08
C GLN A 118 -22.34 5.23 -1.10
N TYR A 119 -21.62 4.13 -1.29
CA TYR A 119 -22.19 2.78 -1.30
C TYR A 119 -22.17 2.13 0.08
N TYR A 120 -21.51 2.72 1.07
CA TYR A 120 -21.39 2.16 2.41
C TYR A 120 -22.41 2.80 3.37
N GLU A 121 -23.20 1.97 4.03
CA GLU A 121 -24.10 2.40 5.09
C GLU A 121 -23.41 2.39 6.45
N SER A 122 -22.64 1.34 6.74
CA SER A 122 -21.84 1.21 7.95
C SER A 122 -20.75 0.16 7.83
N VAL A 123 -19.74 0.25 8.69
CA VAL A 123 -18.77 -0.82 8.98
C VAL A 123 -18.95 -1.24 10.42
N ASN A 124 -19.15 -2.53 10.66
CA ASN A 124 -19.51 -3.09 11.95
C ASN A 124 -18.53 -4.20 12.35
N ASP A 125 -18.61 -4.67 13.60
CA ASP A 125 -17.86 -5.81 14.14
C ASP A 125 -16.33 -5.66 13.96
N ILE A 126 -15.81 -4.44 14.10
CA ILE A 126 -14.41 -4.11 13.90
C ILE A 126 -13.56 -4.83 14.96
N THR A 127 -12.80 -5.82 14.54
CA THR A 127 -11.97 -6.65 15.42
C THR A 127 -10.53 -6.65 14.91
N PRO A 128 -9.61 -5.90 15.55
CA PRO A 128 -8.21 -5.89 15.17
C PRO A 128 -7.45 -7.10 15.74
N TYR A 129 -6.56 -7.65 14.93
CA TYR A 129 -5.55 -8.66 15.27
C TYR A 129 -4.18 -8.04 15.00
N THR A 130 -3.42 -7.78 16.05
CA THR A 130 -2.23 -6.95 16.01
C THR A 130 -0.97 -7.76 16.28
N LYS A 131 0.08 -7.56 15.48
CA LYS A 131 1.44 -8.03 15.77
C LYS A 131 2.39 -6.84 15.79
N ASN A 132 3.40 -6.90 16.68
CA ASN A 132 4.43 -5.88 16.73
C ASN A 132 5.23 -5.89 15.43
N GLY A 133 5.59 -4.70 14.95
CA GLY A 133 6.47 -4.52 13.80
C GLY A 133 7.93 -4.48 14.19
N LEU A 134 8.81 -4.36 13.21
CA LEU A 134 10.25 -4.28 13.39
C LEU A 134 10.67 -3.07 14.25
N LYS A 135 10.04 -1.94 14.02
CA LYS A 135 10.29 -0.70 14.77
C LYS A 135 9.39 -0.64 15.99
N LYS A 136 9.95 -0.21 17.13
CA LYS A 136 9.14 0.02 18.33
C LYS A 136 8.02 1.01 18.06
N GLY A 137 6.78 0.62 18.38
CA GLY A 137 5.58 1.43 18.13
C GLY A 137 5.09 1.36 16.68
N SER A 138 5.52 0.35 15.92
CA SER A 138 4.90 -0.02 14.66
C SER A 138 4.16 -1.34 14.80
N TYR A 139 3.06 -1.49 14.04
CA TYR A 139 2.15 -2.62 14.17
C TYR A 139 1.63 -3.06 12.81
N PHE A 140 1.57 -4.38 12.63
CA PHE A 140 0.86 -5.04 11.52
C PHE A 140 -0.51 -5.45 12.05
N VAL A 141 -1.56 -4.94 11.45
CA VAL A 141 -2.91 -5.10 11.96
C VAL A 141 -3.82 -5.65 10.87
N SER A 142 -4.37 -6.83 11.12
CA SER A 142 -5.49 -7.36 10.34
C SER A 142 -6.79 -7.00 11.04
N VAL A 143 -7.76 -6.54 10.29
CA VAL A 143 -9.05 -6.13 10.84
C VAL A 143 -10.16 -6.93 10.22
N LYS A 144 -10.76 -7.82 11.00
CA LYS A 144 -12.02 -8.45 10.62
C LYS A 144 -13.15 -7.46 10.86
N ASN A 145 -13.99 -7.26 9.86
CA ASN A 145 -15.15 -6.39 9.97
C ASN A 145 -16.30 -6.88 9.08
N SER A 146 -17.44 -6.20 9.15
CA SER A 146 -18.64 -6.46 8.35
C SER A 146 -19.13 -5.17 7.71
N ILE A 147 -19.16 -5.11 6.39
CA ILE A 147 -19.62 -3.94 5.63
C ILE A 147 -21.11 -4.08 5.33
N LYS A 148 -21.90 -3.08 5.69
CA LYS A 148 -23.27 -2.90 5.25
C LYS A 148 -23.30 -1.97 4.04
N PHE A 149 -23.72 -2.48 2.91
CA PHE A 149 -23.91 -1.67 1.70
C PHE A 149 -25.31 -1.06 1.65
N THR A 150 -25.40 0.15 1.12
CA THR A 150 -26.67 0.85 0.93
C THR A 150 -27.61 0.04 0.04
N GLY A 151 -28.82 -0.24 0.55
CA GLY A 151 -29.84 -1.00 -0.17
C GLY A 151 -29.61 -2.51 -0.25
N VAL A 152 -28.61 -3.05 0.46
CA VAL A 152 -28.37 -4.50 0.57
C VAL A 152 -28.63 -4.97 1.99
N ASP A 153 -29.53 -5.93 2.18
CA ASP A 153 -29.93 -6.38 3.52
C ASP A 153 -28.82 -7.16 4.26
N THR A 154 -28.00 -7.90 3.51
CA THR A 154 -26.94 -8.73 4.06
C THR A 154 -25.64 -7.93 4.24
N GLN A 155 -24.96 -8.13 5.36
CA GLN A 155 -23.63 -7.59 5.58
C GLN A 155 -22.57 -8.50 4.91
N ALA A 156 -21.53 -7.90 4.37
CA ALA A 156 -20.41 -8.61 3.77
C ALA A 156 -19.23 -8.65 4.77
N PRO A 157 -18.76 -9.84 5.17
CA PRO A 157 -17.56 -9.95 5.99
C PRO A 157 -16.34 -9.56 5.15
N THR A 158 -15.41 -8.81 5.76
CA THR A 158 -14.16 -8.41 5.12
C THR A 158 -12.98 -8.60 6.06
N LEU A 159 -11.80 -8.64 5.48
CA LEU A 159 -10.52 -8.65 6.18
C LEU A 159 -9.65 -7.57 5.55
N ASP A 160 -9.41 -6.51 6.33
CA ASP A 160 -8.53 -5.41 5.92
C ASP A 160 -7.15 -5.56 6.57
N PHE A 161 -6.16 -4.93 5.96
CA PHE A 161 -4.80 -4.85 6.49
C PHE A 161 -4.39 -3.40 6.65
N PHE A 162 -3.75 -3.08 7.79
CA PHE A 162 -3.17 -1.78 8.09
C PHE A 162 -1.76 -1.93 8.64
N TYR A 163 -0.87 -1.05 8.20
CA TYR A 163 0.40 -0.81 8.87
C TYR A 163 0.28 0.48 9.68
N ILE A 164 0.39 0.36 11.01
CA ILE A 164 0.17 1.45 11.96
C ILE A 164 1.51 1.81 12.60
N GLU A 165 1.79 3.08 12.72
CA GLU A 165 3.01 3.60 13.36
C GLU A 165 2.67 4.64 14.42
N THR A 166 3.62 4.84 15.33
CA THR A 166 3.57 5.93 16.31
C THR A 166 4.25 7.17 15.75
N GLY A 167 3.52 8.25 15.64
CA GLY A 167 4.03 9.54 15.20
C GLY A 167 4.95 10.21 16.21
N LYS A 168 5.61 11.27 15.81
CA LYS A 168 6.52 12.06 16.68
C LYS A 168 5.80 12.69 17.88
N ASP A 169 4.51 12.87 17.79
CA ASP A 169 3.63 13.37 18.85
C ASP A 169 3.17 12.26 19.82
N GLY A 170 3.61 11.03 19.61
CA GLY A 170 3.25 9.86 20.40
C GLY A 170 1.88 9.25 20.06
N LYS A 171 1.18 9.75 19.04
CA LYS A 171 -0.09 9.21 18.59
C LYS A 171 0.08 8.18 17.50
N LEU A 172 -0.83 7.22 17.49
CA LEU A 172 -0.90 6.24 16.41
C LEU A 172 -1.52 6.86 15.15
N PHE A 173 -1.01 6.45 13.99
CA PHE A 173 -1.58 6.77 12.70
C PHE A 173 -1.44 5.58 11.74
N ILE A 174 -2.32 5.47 10.76
CA ILE A 174 -2.19 4.50 9.68
C ILE A 174 -1.17 5.05 8.68
N ASN A 175 -0.05 4.32 8.50
CA ASN A 175 0.91 4.65 7.45
C ASN A 175 0.32 4.24 6.09
N ASN A 176 -0.32 5.21 5.44
CA ASN A 176 -1.12 5.00 4.25
C ASN A 176 -0.29 4.72 2.99
N VAL A 177 1.05 4.86 3.07
CA VAL A 177 1.97 4.39 2.01
C VAL A 177 1.75 2.90 1.72
N TYR A 178 1.34 2.12 2.73
CA TYR A 178 1.12 0.67 2.59
C TYR A 178 -0.36 0.31 2.41
N SER A 179 -1.23 1.27 2.15
CA SER A 179 -2.65 1.03 1.83
C SER A 179 -2.82 0.21 0.55
N ASN A 180 -3.94 -0.47 0.42
CA ASN A 180 -4.28 -1.17 -0.82
C ASN A 180 -4.34 -0.22 -2.01
N PHE A 181 -4.79 1.04 -1.79
CA PHE A 181 -4.83 2.05 -2.84
C PHE A 181 -3.42 2.35 -3.35
N ASN A 182 -2.50 2.75 -2.47
CA ASN A 182 -1.13 3.08 -2.89
C ASN A 182 -0.38 1.86 -3.47
N ARG A 183 -0.59 0.67 -2.93
CA ARG A 183 0.00 -0.57 -3.48
C ARG A 183 -0.50 -0.89 -4.89
N THR A 184 -1.71 -0.44 -5.24
CA THR A 184 -2.30 -0.63 -6.57
C THR A 184 -1.86 0.45 -7.55
N TYR A 185 -1.83 1.70 -7.11
CA TYR A 185 -1.61 2.86 -7.99
C TYR A 185 -0.19 3.45 -7.91
N CYS A 186 0.62 3.03 -6.92
CA CYS A 186 2.04 3.41 -6.77
C CYS A 186 2.27 4.93 -6.75
N GLU A 187 1.42 5.69 -6.09
CA GLU A 187 1.54 7.14 -5.99
C GLU A 187 2.64 7.58 -5.01
N ASN A 188 2.90 6.77 -4.00
CA ASN A 188 4.01 6.95 -3.06
C ASN A 188 4.97 5.77 -3.17
N ALA A 189 6.27 6.04 -3.04
CA ALA A 189 7.29 4.99 -3.06
C ALA A 189 7.11 4.05 -1.86
N LEU A 190 7.18 2.75 -2.12
CA LEU A 190 7.13 1.69 -1.13
C LEU A 190 8.54 1.40 -0.61
N ASP A 191 8.65 1.12 0.68
CA ASP A 191 9.88 0.61 1.27
C ASP A 191 9.91 -0.91 1.12
N ASP A 192 10.97 -1.43 0.49
CA ASP A 192 11.08 -2.85 0.16
C ASP A 192 11.13 -3.73 1.42
N ASP A 193 11.75 -3.25 2.49
CA ASP A 193 11.86 -3.97 3.76
C ASP A 193 10.48 -4.14 4.42
N ILE A 194 9.70 -3.07 4.47
CA ILE A 194 8.33 -3.14 5.00
C ILE A 194 7.45 -4.00 4.11
N MET A 195 7.61 -3.94 2.79
CA MET A 195 6.88 -4.80 1.86
C MET A 195 7.23 -6.28 2.02
N GLU A 196 8.49 -6.61 2.31
CA GLU A 196 8.89 -7.97 2.64
C GLU A 196 8.19 -8.44 3.93
N LEU A 197 8.15 -7.60 4.97
CA LEU A 197 7.45 -7.91 6.22
C LEU A 197 5.94 -8.06 6.02
N ILE A 198 5.31 -7.19 5.23
CA ILE A 198 3.88 -7.32 4.87
C ILE A 198 3.64 -8.67 4.17
N SER A 199 4.52 -9.06 3.26
CA SER A 199 4.41 -10.32 2.56
C SER A 199 4.56 -11.52 3.51
N LYS A 200 5.52 -11.48 4.44
CA LYS A 200 5.69 -12.50 5.49
C LYS A 200 4.45 -12.57 6.39
N TYR A 201 3.92 -11.43 6.80
CA TYR A 201 2.74 -11.36 7.66
C TYR A 201 1.50 -11.95 6.98
N THR A 202 1.23 -11.55 5.74
CA THR A 202 0.05 -12.00 4.99
C THR A 202 0.15 -13.44 4.48
N ALA A 203 1.35 -13.98 4.36
CA ALA A 203 1.58 -15.40 4.01
C ALA A 203 1.51 -16.35 5.23
N SER A 204 1.43 -15.81 6.46
CA SER A 204 1.31 -16.65 7.64
C SER A 204 -0.02 -17.42 7.63
N SER A 205 0.00 -18.68 8.09
CA SER A 205 -1.16 -19.58 8.09
C SER A 205 -2.37 -19.04 8.87
N GLU A 206 -2.16 -18.06 9.73
CA GLU A 206 -3.19 -17.42 10.52
C GLU A 206 -4.14 -16.53 9.68
N PHE A 207 -3.73 -16.19 8.44
CA PHE A 207 -4.58 -15.47 7.49
C PHE A 207 -5.43 -16.42 6.61
N ALA A 208 -5.12 -17.71 6.63
CA ALA A 208 -5.74 -18.71 5.76
C ALA A 208 -6.93 -19.44 6.40
N ASP A 209 -7.12 -19.31 7.72
CA ASP A 209 -8.20 -19.89 8.52
C ASP A 209 -9.22 -18.82 8.96
#